data_92c42713f20feea422defcad5f0c6719
#
_entry.id   92c42713f20feea422defcad5f0c6719
#
_cell.length_a   1.000
_cell.length_b   1.000
_cell.length_c   1.000
_cell.angle_alpha   90.00
_cell.angle_beta   90.00
_cell.angle_gamma   90.00
#
_symmetry.space_group_name_H-M   'P 1'
#
loop_
_entity.id
_entity.type
_entity.pdbx_description
1 polymer ?
#
loop_
_entity_poly.entity_id
_entity_poly.type
_entity_poly.pdbx_seq_one_letter_code
_entity_poly.pdbx_strand_id
1 'polypeptide(L)'
;ELPNSVAGADINLFAAWQKNQGSREVIVAVIDGGIDYRHEDLTGNVGNPAELFGEPGVDDDGNGYIDDIYGWNFINGTNQIEADDHGTHVAGTIGAENNNGVGVCGIAGGHGGNTGVWLLSCQLFGTIDGREVSASFPEMIKYAADAGAVIAQNSWGYENITYLPRADQEAIDYFIQYAGVDERGEQTGPMKGGVVIFAAGNENKDYRTYPAAYEKVVSVAAYAPDYKKSWYSNFADWVDIAAPGGTYGYGRKYNGECPVYST
;
A
#
# COMPACT_ATOMS: atom_id res chain seq x y z
N GLU A 1 9.41 -2.25 -27.11
CA GLU A 1 10.00 -1.08 -26.40
C GLU A 1 9.12 0.15 -26.62
N LEU A 2 8.86 0.90 -25.54
CA LEU A 2 8.09 2.14 -25.63
C LEU A 2 8.94 3.22 -26.34
N PRO A 3 8.36 3.98 -27.27
CA PRO A 3 9.08 5.07 -27.92
C PRO A 3 9.62 6.06 -26.89
N ASN A 4 10.89 6.43 -27.00
CA ASN A 4 11.61 7.33 -26.07
C ASN A 4 11.85 6.77 -24.65
N SER A 5 11.63 5.48 -24.40
CA SER A 5 12.06 4.87 -23.13
C SER A 5 13.59 4.90 -23.03
N VAL A 6 14.07 5.06 -21.81
CA VAL A 6 15.49 4.98 -21.47
C VAL A 6 15.75 3.67 -20.74
N ALA A 7 16.73 2.92 -21.21
CA ALA A 7 17.11 1.66 -20.58
C ALA A 7 17.47 1.89 -19.10
N GLY A 8 16.90 1.08 -18.21
CA GLY A 8 17.06 1.22 -16.76
C GLY A 8 16.09 2.21 -16.10
N ALA A 9 15.13 2.81 -16.85
CA ALA A 9 14.02 3.55 -16.27
C ALA A 9 13.00 2.59 -15.62
N ASP A 10 13.48 1.76 -14.71
CA ASP A 10 12.77 0.73 -13.97
C ASP A 10 13.31 0.66 -12.54
N ILE A 11 12.78 -0.24 -11.72
CA ILE A 11 13.22 -0.46 -10.34
C ILE A 11 14.30 -1.53 -10.20
N ASN A 12 14.87 -2.02 -11.31
CA ASN A 12 15.85 -3.11 -11.35
C ASN A 12 15.39 -4.37 -10.57
N LEU A 13 14.13 -4.73 -10.75
CA LEU A 13 13.43 -5.74 -9.95
C LEU A 13 14.09 -7.12 -10.04
N PHE A 14 14.57 -7.53 -11.22
CA PHE A 14 15.22 -8.83 -11.39
C PHE A 14 16.47 -8.99 -10.53
N ALA A 15 17.24 -7.91 -10.32
CA ALA A 15 18.39 -7.93 -9.42
C ALA A 15 17.97 -8.01 -7.94
N ALA A 16 16.87 -7.35 -7.58
CA ALA A 16 16.28 -7.44 -6.24
C ALA A 16 15.76 -8.86 -5.96
N TRP A 17 15.07 -9.49 -6.92
CA TRP A 17 14.54 -10.85 -6.79
C TRP A 17 15.61 -11.95 -6.65
N GLN A 18 16.84 -11.69 -7.07
CA GLN A 18 17.97 -12.59 -6.76
C GLN A 18 18.31 -12.63 -5.27
N LYS A 19 17.84 -11.64 -4.50
CA LYS A 19 18.06 -11.55 -3.05
C LYS A 19 16.81 -11.92 -2.26
N ASN A 20 15.66 -11.37 -2.63
CA ASN A 20 14.39 -11.59 -1.96
C ASN A 20 13.23 -11.26 -2.90
N GLN A 21 12.14 -12.04 -2.82
CA GLN A 21 10.91 -11.85 -3.60
C GLN A 21 9.68 -11.64 -2.71
N GLY A 22 9.87 -11.37 -1.43
CA GLY A 22 8.84 -11.30 -0.40
C GLY A 22 9.01 -12.39 0.64
N SER A 23 8.29 -12.28 1.74
CA SER A 23 8.28 -13.27 2.85
C SER A 23 6.94 -13.24 3.55
N ARG A 24 6.44 -14.41 3.97
CA ARG A 24 5.25 -14.56 4.81
C ARG A 24 5.37 -13.95 6.21
N GLU A 25 6.56 -13.59 6.61
CA GLU A 25 6.78 -12.87 7.86
C GLU A 25 6.39 -11.39 7.76
N VAL A 26 6.25 -10.86 6.53
CA VAL A 26 5.95 -9.44 6.29
C VAL A 26 4.47 -9.26 5.97
N ILE A 27 3.79 -8.45 6.76
CA ILE A 27 2.43 -7.97 6.48
C ILE A 27 2.54 -6.52 6.00
N VAL A 28 1.94 -6.25 4.84
CA VAL A 28 1.80 -4.91 4.27
C VAL A 28 0.35 -4.48 4.39
N ALA A 29 0.06 -3.49 5.18
CA ALA A 29 -1.26 -2.86 5.23
C ALA A 29 -1.45 -1.96 4.02
N VAL A 30 -2.46 -2.23 3.22
CA VAL A 30 -2.91 -1.41 2.10
C VAL A 30 -4.08 -0.57 2.59
N ILE A 31 -3.82 0.71 2.88
CA ILE A 31 -4.80 1.66 3.40
C ILE A 31 -5.38 2.42 2.21
N ASP A 32 -6.52 1.96 1.70
CA ASP A 32 -7.08 2.37 0.41
C ASP A 32 -8.61 2.14 0.34
N GLY A 33 -9.20 2.04 -0.84
CA GLY A 33 -10.63 1.79 -1.06
C GLY A 33 -11.09 0.36 -0.79
N GLY A 34 -10.15 -0.57 -0.58
CA GLY A 34 -10.41 -2.00 -0.38
C GLY A 34 -9.74 -2.86 -1.45
N ILE A 35 -9.42 -4.10 -1.12
CA ILE A 35 -8.80 -5.07 -2.01
C ILE A 35 -9.85 -6.09 -2.46
N ASP A 36 -9.91 -6.42 -3.75
CA ASP A 36 -10.60 -7.62 -4.19
C ASP A 36 -9.80 -8.88 -3.79
N TYR A 37 -9.97 -9.31 -2.56
CA TYR A 37 -9.29 -10.48 -2.02
C TYR A 37 -9.68 -11.81 -2.69
N ARG A 38 -10.71 -11.79 -3.58
CA ARG A 38 -11.15 -12.95 -4.38
C ARG A 38 -10.49 -12.98 -5.75
N HIS A 39 -9.77 -11.93 -6.13
CA HIS A 39 -9.06 -11.88 -7.41
C HIS A 39 -8.08 -13.04 -7.51
N GLU A 40 -8.10 -13.78 -8.62
CA GLU A 40 -7.35 -15.02 -8.81
C GLU A 40 -5.81 -14.86 -8.68
N ASP A 41 -5.31 -13.63 -8.84
CA ASP A 41 -3.89 -13.29 -8.73
C ASP A 41 -3.50 -12.76 -7.33
N LEU A 42 -4.47 -12.63 -6.41
CA LEU A 42 -4.28 -12.09 -5.07
C LEU A 42 -4.65 -13.04 -3.94
N THR A 43 -5.57 -14.00 -4.20
CA THR A 43 -6.17 -14.85 -3.14
C THR A 43 -5.16 -15.55 -2.24
N GLY A 44 -3.99 -15.88 -2.74
CA GLY A 44 -2.93 -16.54 -1.98
C GLY A 44 -2.13 -15.60 -1.07
N ASN A 45 -2.20 -14.29 -1.30
CA ASN A 45 -1.35 -13.30 -0.63
C ASN A 45 -2.15 -12.29 0.20
N VAL A 46 -3.49 -12.24 0.10
CA VAL A 46 -4.33 -11.35 0.93
C VAL A 46 -4.78 -12.07 2.19
N GLY A 47 -4.52 -11.49 3.36
CA GLY A 47 -5.02 -11.97 4.64
C GLY A 47 -4.24 -11.49 5.86
N ASN A 48 -4.91 -11.56 7.00
CA ASN A 48 -4.32 -11.53 8.33
C ASN A 48 -4.00 -12.98 8.74
N PRO A 49 -2.73 -13.39 8.83
CA PRO A 49 -2.40 -14.79 9.11
C PRO A 49 -2.90 -15.30 10.48
N ALA A 50 -3.02 -14.44 11.48
CA ALA A 50 -3.53 -14.83 12.78
C ALA A 50 -5.01 -15.26 12.68
N GLU A 51 -5.83 -14.45 12.04
CA GLU A 51 -7.26 -14.72 11.85
C GLU A 51 -7.53 -15.79 10.80
N LEU A 52 -6.74 -15.84 9.72
CA LEU A 52 -6.90 -16.82 8.63
C LEU A 52 -6.70 -18.27 9.12
N PHE A 53 -5.81 -18.45 10.10
CA PHE A 53 -5.50 -19.76 10.70
C PHE A 53 -6.03 -19.88 12.13
N GLY A 54 -6.82 -18.92 12.60
CA GLY A 54 -7.42 -18.83 13.91
C GLY A 54 -8.77 -19.55 14.04
N GLU A 55 -9.50 -19.29 15.10
CA GLU A 55 -10.79 -19.89 15.41
C GLU A 55 -11.95 -18.97 14.99
N PRO A 56 -12.94 -19.43 14.17
CA PRO A 56 -14.05 -18.58 13.76
C PRO A 56 -14.83 -17.98 14.94
N GLY A 57 -15.05 -16.66 14.89
CA GLY A 57 -15.75 -15.90 15.92
C GLY A 57 -14.86 -15.47 17.09
N VAL A 58 -13.57 -15.63 16.98
CA VAL A 58 -12.57 -15.22 17.95
C VAL A 58 -11.67 -14.12 17.36
N ASP A 59 -11.22 -13.21 18.17
CA ASP A 59 -10.18 -12.25 17.87
C ASP A 59 -8.85 -12.90 18.27
N ASP A 60 -8.19 -13.55 17.29
CA ASP A 60 -7.04 -14.42 17.55
C ASP A 60 -5.73 -13.64 17.75
N ASP A 61 -5.63 -12.41 17.23
CA ASP A 61 -4.46 -11.54 17.43
C ASP A 61 -4.65 -10.50 18.56
N GLY A 62 -5.87 -10.39 19.11
CA GLY A 62 -6.18 -9.49 20.22
C GLY A 62 -6.23 -8.01 19.82
N ASN A 63 -6.44 -7.73 18.54
CA ASN A 63 -6.46 -6.37 17.99
C ASN A 63 -7.80 -5.63 18.20
N GLY A 64 -8.84 -6.36 18.66
CA GLY A 64 -10.20 -5.85 18.89
C GLY A 64 -11.16 -6.06 17.72
N TYR A 65 -10.75 -6.75 16.64
CA TYR A 65 -11.52 -6.97 15.42
C TYR A 65 -11.66 -8.48 15.15
N ILE A 66 -12.86 -9.02 15.35
CA ILE A 66 -13.14 -10.46 15.24
C ILE A 66 -13.23 -10.88 13.76
N ASP A 67 -12.56 -11.97 13.40
CA ASP A 67 -12.58 -12.54 12.04
C ASP A 67 -12.19 -11.53 10.95
N ASP A 68 -11.23 -10.65 11.20
CA ASP A 68 -10.72 -9.70 10.22
C ASP A 68 -9.72 -10.37 9.24
N ILE A 69 -10.11 -11.54 8.75
CA ILE A 69 -9.32 -12.47 7.94
C ILE A 69 -8.63 -11.80 6.74
N TYR A 70 -9.31 -10.85 6.08
CA TYR A 70 -8.77 -10.12 4.93
C TYR A 70 -8.46 -8.66 5.26
N GLY A 71 -8.70 -8.24 6.50
CA GLY A 71 -8.63 -6.88 6.97
C GLY A 71 -9.98 -6.36 7.44
N TRP A 72 -10.09 -5.03 7.56
CA TRP A 72 -11.29 -4.39 8.10
C TRP A 72 -11.83 -3.27 7.22
N ASN A 73 -13.15 -3.23 7.07
CA ASN A 73 -13.86 -2.14 6.42
C ASN A 73 -14.27 -1.11 7.48
N PHE A 74 -13.51 -0.01 7.57
CA PHE A 74 -13.73 1.05 8.53
C PHE A 74 -14.91 1.98 8.17
N ILE A 75 -15.44 1.89 6.96
CA ILE A 75 -16.63 2.63 6.53
C ILE A 75 -17.88 2.04 7.18
N ASN A 76 -17.99 0.71 7.19
CA ASN A 76 -19.16 -0.02 7.67
C ASN A 76 -18.93 -0.67 9.05
N GLY A 77 -17.71 -0.66 9.58
CA GLY A 77 -17.35 -1.29 10.84
C GLY A 77 -17.48 -2.83 10.81
N THR A 78 -17.06 -3.45 9.69
CA THR A 78 -17.19 -4.91 9.49
C THR A 78 -15.95 -5.52 8.85
N ASN A 79 -15.82 -6.84 8.92
CA ASN A 79 -14.81 -7.62 8.20
C ASN A 79 -15.16 -7.87 6.71
N GLN A 80 -16.24 -7.27 6.20
CA GLN A 80 -16.65 -7.40 4.80
C GLN A 80 -15.98 -6.28 3.98
N ILE A 81 -14.85 -6.60 3.34
CA ILE A 81 -14.15 -5.69 2.46
C ILE A 81 -14.92 -5.55 1.15
N GLU A 82 -15.17 -4.32 0.73
CA GLU A 82 -15.71 -4.00 -0.60
C GLU A 82 -14.54 -3.85 -1.58
N ALA A 83 -14.63 -4.53 -2.73
CA ALA A 83 -13.59 -4.44 -3.75
C ALA A 83 -13.56 -3.04 -4.38
N ASP A 84 -12.39 -2.46 -4.48
CA ASP A 84 -12.11 -1.20 -5.15
C ASP A 84 -11.01 -1.38 -6.20
N ASP A 85 -11.20 -0.81 -7.40
CA ASP A 85 -10.24 -0.94 -8.49
C ASP A 85 -8.86 -0.36 -8.13
N HIS A 86 -8.83 0.77 -7.43
CA HIS A 86 -7.59 1.44 -7.05
C HIS A 86 -6.84 0.63 -5.97
N GLY A 87 -7.51 0.25 -4.89
CA GLY A 87 -6.91 -0.56 -3.83
C GLY A 87 -6.45 -1.94 -4.32
N THR A 88 -7.20 -2.56 -5.22
CA THR A 88 -6.84 -3.85 -5.85
C THR A 88 -5.59 -3.70 -6.73
N HIS A 89 -5.51 -2.64 -7.55
CA HIS A 89 -4.34 -2.35 -8.40
C HIS A 89 -3.08 -2.11 -7.56
N VAL A 90 -3.19 -1.35 -6.46
CA VAL A 90 -2.10 -1.14 -5.50
C VAL A 90 -1.64 -2.48 -4.89
N ALA A 91 -2.57 -3.29 -4.43
CA ALA A 91 -2.30 -4.60 -3.86
C ALA A 91 -1.58 -5.53 -4.86
N GLY A 92 -2.03 -5.57 -6.12
CA GLY A 92 -1.41 -6.36 -7.17
C GLY A 92 0.03 -5.92 -7.47
N THR A 93 0.27 -4.62 -7.53
CA THR A 93 1.64 -4.07 -7.71
C THR A 93 2.58 -4.52 -6.58
N ILE A 94 2.10 -4.58 -5.35
CA ILE A 94 2.89 -5.03 -4.19
C ILE A 94 3.09 -6.54 -4.21
N GLY A 95 1.99 -7.30 -4.33
CA GLY A 95 2.00 -8.69 -3.95
C GLY A 95 1.09 -9.62 -4.76
N ALA A 96 0.79 -9.31 -6.05
CA ALA A 96 0.21 -10.32 -6.93
C ALA A 96 1.09 -11.57 -6.95
N GLU A 97 0.50 -12.76 -6.93
CA GLU A 97 1.23 -14.01 -6.78
C GLU A 97 2.09 -14.31 -8.01
N ASN A 98 3.40 -14.43 -7.80
CA ASN A 98 4.34 -14.75 -8.88
C ASN A 98 4.26 -16.23 -9.27
N ASN A 99 4.48 -16.54 -10.55
CA ASN A 99 4.54 -17.89 -11.12
C ASN A 99 3.25 -18.71 -11.00
N ASN A 100 2.11 -18.08 -10.81
CA ASN A 100 0.80 -18.74 -10.80
C ASN A 100 0.19 -18.91 -12.22
N GLY A 101 0.78 -18.29 -13.24
CA GLY A 101 0.32 -18.34 -14.63
C GLY A 101 -0.87 -17.42 -14.92
N VAL A 102 -1.19 -16.51 -14.03
CA VAL A 102 -2.32 -15.57 -14.09
C VAL A 102 -1.80 -14.15 -13.93
N GLY A 103 -2.50 -13.15 -14.45
CA GLY A 103 -2.32 -11.73 -14.17
C GLY A 103 -0.92 -11.20 -14.34
N VAL A 104 -0.38 -10.60 -13.28
CA VAL A 104 0.92 -9.92 -13.25
C VAL A 104 1.84 -10.53 -12.19
N CYS A 105 3.05 -9.98 -12.07
CA CYS A 105 3.98 -10.30 -10.99
C CYS A 105 4.05 -9.15 -10.01
N GLY A 106 3.65 -9.36 -8.76
CA GLY A 106 3.87 -8.42 -7.67
C GLY A 106 5.35 -8.29 -7.30
N ILE A 107 5.77 -7.10 -6.86
CA ILE A 107 7.17 -6.83 -6.48
C ILE A 107 7.61 -7.79 -5.37
N ALA A 108 6.74 -8.05 -4.41
CA ALA A 108 6.92 -8.96 -3.28
C ALA A 108 5.94 -10.16 -3.32
N GLY A 109 5.51 -10.56 -4.52
CA GLY A 109 4.54 -11.65 -4.76
C GLY A 109 5.07 -13.06 -4.53
N GLY A 110 6.32 -13.20 -4.08
CA GLY A 110 6.96 -14.49 -3.83
C GLY A 110 7.54 -15.13 -5.09
N HIS A 111 7.72 -16.44 -5.04
CA HIS A 111 8.24 -17.25 -6.15
C HIS A 111 7.30 -18.41 -6.51
N GLY A 112 6.02 -18.27 -6.21
CA GLY A 112 4.96 -19.25 -6.36
C GLY A 112 4.64 -19.96 -5.05
N GLY A 113 3.45 -20.59 -4.99
CA GLY A 113 3.02 -21.38 -3.84
C GLY A 113 2.83 -20.55 -2.56
N ASN A 114 2.25 -19.37 -2.68
CA ASN A 114 1.90 -18.50 -1.55
C ASN A 114 3.13 -18.14 -0.68
N THR A 115 4.21 -17.72 -1.29
CA THR A 115 5.47 -17.36 -0.61
C THR A 115 5.75 -15.85 -0.56
N GLY A 116 4.85 -15.03 -1.10
CA GLY A 116 4.93 -13.57 -1.07
C GLY A 116 4.62 -12.97 0.31
N VAL A 117 4.57 -11.66 0.37
CA VAL A 117 4.11 -10.94 1.57
C VAL A 117 2.63 -11.18 1.82
N TRP A 118 2.17 -10.95 3.05
CA TRP A 118 0.75 -10.80 3.32
C TRP A 118 0.29 -9.36 3.00
N LEU A 119 -0.88 -9.24 2.40
CA LEU A 119 -1.56 -7.98 2.13
C LEU A 119 -2.78 -7.89 3.04
N LEU A 120 -2.80 -6.89 3.92
CA LEU A 120 -3.92 -6.62 4.83
C LEU A 120 -4.73 -5.45 4.27
N SER A 121 -6.01 -5.66 3.98
CA SER A 121 -6.90 -4.61 3.45
C SER A 121 -7.41 -3.72 4.59
N CYS A 122 -7.03 -2.46 4.60
CA CYS A 122 -7.54 -1.45 5.51
C CYS A 122 -8.42 -0.48 4.71
N GLN A 123 -9.74 -0.74 4.65
CA GLN A 123 -10.63 0.02 3.79
C GLN A 123 -10.96 1.39 4.39
N LEU A 124 -10.30 2.42 3.84
CA LEU A 124 -10.40 3.83 4.24
C LEU A 124 -11.52 4.56 3.49
N PHE A 125 -11.70 4.23 2.21
CA PHE A 125 -12.65 4.89 1.32
C PHE A 125 -13.80 3.96 0.96
N GLY A 126 -14.97 4.54 0.73
CA GLY A 126 -16.16 3.82 0.29
C GLY A 126 -17.27 4.76 -0.07
N THR A 127 -18.46 4.20 -0.33
CA THR A 127 -19.65 4.96 -0.72
C THR A 127 -20.81 4.62 0.20
N ILE A 128 -21.41 5.64 0.82
CA ILE A 128 -22.67 5.51 1.58
C ILE A 128 -23.74 6.38 0.89
N ASP A 129 -24.86 5.78 0.53
CA ASP A 129 -25.98 6.45 -0.15
C ASP A 129 -25.54 7.23 -1.40
N GLY A 130 -24.58 6.67 -2.18
CA GLY A 130 -24.06 7.26 -3.41
C GLY A 130 -23.11 8.46 -3.18
N ARG A 131 -22.62 8.65 -1.97
CA ARG A 131 -21.63 9.68 -1.62
C ARG A 131 -20.33 9.04 -1.18
N GLU A 132 -19.23 9.52 -1.72
CA GLU A 132 -17.91 9.14 -1.26
C GLU A 132 -17.69 9.58 0.19
N VAL A 133 -17.15 8.69 0.98
CA VAL A 133 -16.84 8.89 2.40
C VAL A 133 -15.46 8.31 2.72
N SER A 134 -14.86 8.83 3.77
CA SER A 134 -13.64 8.28 4.33
C SER A 134 -13.77 8.03 5.83
N ALA A 135 -13.14 6.98 6.29
CA ALA A 135 -13.07 6.64 7.72
C ALA A 135 -11.92 7.38 8.43
N SER A 136 -11.70 7.04 9.70
CA SER A 136 -10.66 7.63 10.54
C SER A 136 -9.29 7.00 10.27
N PHE A 137 -8.38 7.74 9.66
CA PHE A 137 -7.00 7.27 9.42
C PHE A 137 -6.24 6.90 10.69
N PRO A 138 -6.27 7.67 11.80
CA PRO A 138 -5.58 7.31 13.04
C PRO A 138 -6.00 5.94 13.61
N GLU A 139 -7.27 5.61 13.56
CA GLU A 139 -7.78 4.31 14.02
C GLU A 139 -7.24 3.17 13.15
N MET A 140 -7.24 3.39 11.86
CA MET A 140 -6.86 2.40 10.86
C MET A 140 -5.35 2.07 10.88
N ILE A 141 -4.48 3.07 11.00
CA ILE A 141 -3.05 2.83 11.04
C ILE A 141 -2.64 2.18 12.38
N LYS A 142 -3.37 2.46 13.46
CA LYS A 142 -3.20 1.73 14.72
C LYS A 142 -3.61 0.27 14.55
N TYR A 143 -4.79 0.00 13.99
CA TYR A 143 -5.24 -1.35 13.65
C TYR A 143 -4.18 -2.10 12.83
N ALA A 144 -3.65 -1.48 11.78
CA ALA A 144 -2.62 -2.12 10.95
C ALA A 144 -1.39 -2.55 11.76
N ALA A 145 -0.94 -1.73 12.72
CA ALA A 145 0.17 -2.09 13.62
C ALA A 145 -0.21 -3.26 14.54
N ASP A 146 -1.40 -3.24 15.11
CA ASP A 146 -1.89 -4.24 16.06
C ASP A 146 -2.15 -5.60 15.37
N ALA A 147 -2.57 -5.60 14.10
CA ALA A 147 -2.68 -6.78 13.24
C ALA A 147 -1.31 -7.28 12.70
N GLY A 148 -0.20 -6.73 13.20
CA GLY A 148 1.16 -7.18 12.88
C GLY A 148 1.76 -6.64 11.59
N ALA A 149 1.12 -5.69 10.90
CA ALA A 149 1.71 -5.06 9.74
C ALA A 149 2.93 -4.20 10.13
N VAL A 150 3.99 -4.29 9.35
CA VAL A 150 5.22 -3.48 9.53
C VAL A 150 5.46 -2.50 8.39
N ILE A 151 4.64 -2.54 7.36
CA ILE A 151 4.61 -1.59 6.25
C ILE A 151 3.18 -1.09 6.10
N ALA A 152 2.98 0.23 6.11
CA ALA A 152 1.70 0.88 5.82
C ALA A 152 1.84 1.64 4.50
N GLN A 153 1.14 1.18 3.46
CA GLN A 153 1.12 1.76 2.14
C GLN A 153 -0.13 2.62 1.96
N ASN A 154 0.06 3.85 1.45
CA ASN A 154 -0.98 4.85 1.33
C ASN A 154 -0.87 5.58 -0.03
N SER A 155 -1.80 5.32 -0.95
CA SER A 155 -1.88 5.98 -2.26
C SER A 155 -2.95 7.07 -2.29
N TRP A 156 -2.98 7.91 -1.26
CA TRP A 156 -3.92 9.00 -1.09
C TRP A 156 -3.27 10.19 -0.35
N GLY A 157 -3.94 11.31 -0.28
CA GLY A 157 -3.52 12.51 0.44
C GLY A 157 -4.69 13.45 0.70
N TYR A 158 -4.49 14.42 1.57
CA TYR A 158 -5.50 15.42 1.87
C TYR A 158 -5.52 16.53 0.82
N GLU A 159 -6.70 16.88 0.38
CA GLU A 159 -6.89 18.06 -0.46
C GLU A 159 -6.93 19.33 0.39
N ASN A 160 -6.27 20.39 -0.09
CA ASN A 160 -6.33 21.73 0.49
C ASN A 160 -5.92 21.85 1.97
N ILE A 161 -5.16 20.88 2.49
CA ILE A 161 -4.60 20.92 3.85
C ILE A 161 -3.11 21.22 3.76
N THR A 162 -2.67 22.24 4.49
CA THR A 162 -1.27 22.73 4.51
C THR A 162 -0.50 22.31 5.74
N TYR A 163 -1.07 21.45 6.57
CA TYR A 163 -0.45 20.90 7.78
C TYR A 163 -0.95 19.48 8.03
N LEU A 164 -0.16 18.67 8.71
CA LEU A 164 -0.61 17.35 9.17
C LEU A 164 -1.41 17.51 10.46
N PRO A 165 -2.67 17.01 10.53
CA PRO A 165 -3.42 16.97 11.78
C PRO A 165 -2.64 16.22 12.87
N ARG A 166 -2.73 16.72 14.10
CA ARG A 166 -1.97 16.13 15.21
C ARG A 166 -2.30 14.67 15.48
N ALA A 167 -3.57 14.29 15.35
CA ALA A 167 -4.01 12.91 15.54
C ALA A 167 -3.36 11.97 14.52
N ASP A 168 -3.25 12.41 13.25
CA ASP A 168 -2.60 11.62 12.20
C ASP A 168 -1.10 11.50 12.43
N GLN A 169 -0.47 12.61 12.87
CA GLN A 169 0.94 12.59 13.23
C GLN A 169 1.22 11.60 14.37
N GLU A 170 0.45 11.66 15.45
CA GLU A 170 0.59 10.76 16.60
C GLU A 170 0.35 9.29 16.19
N ALA A 171 -0.58 9.03 15.28
CA ALA A 171 -0.87 7.69 14.78
C ALA A 171 0.23 7.14 13.85
N ILE A 172 0.78 7.98 12.96
CA ILE A 172 1.96 7.62 12.16
C ILE A 172 3.16 7.33 13.06
N ASP A 173 3.41 8.17 14.06
CA ASP A 173 4.49 7.98 15.02
C ASP A 173 4.31 6.69 15.82
N TYR A 174 3.07 6.35 16.19
CA TYR A 174 2.74 5.07 16.82
C TYR A 174 3.14 3.89 15.94
N PHE A 175 2.72 3.87 14.68
CA PHE A 175 3.07 2.79 13.76
C PHE A 175 4.59 2.64 13.57
N ILE A 176 5.29 3.75 13.37
CA ILE A 176 6.75 3.76 13.21
C ILE A 176 7.45 3.21 14.45
N GLN A 177 6.92 3.47 15.63
CA GLN A 177 7.55 3.08 16.89
C GLN A 177 7.17 1.67 17.33
N TYR A 178 5.91 1.26 17.16
CA TYR A 178 5.33 0.09 17.82
C TYR A 178 4.93 -1.05 16.89
N ALA A 179 4.90 -0.86 15.57
CA ALA A 179 4.67 -1.98 14.66
C ALA A 179 5.73 -3.08 14.86
N GLY A 180 5.33 -4.33 14.82
CA GLY A 180 6.22 -5.48 14.97
C GLY A 180 6.86 -5.66 16.34
N VAL A 181 6.27 -5.07 17.40
CA VAL A 181 6.69 -5.27 18.79
C VAL A 181 5.50 -5.54 19.70
N ASP A 182 5.71 -6.27 20.80
CA ASP A 182 4.73 -6.48 21.84
C ASP A 182 4.68 -5.33 22.86
N GLU A 183 3.79 -5.43 23.84
CA GLU A 183 3.62 -4.47 24.93
C GLU A 183 4.89 -4.26 25.79
N ARG A 184 5.84 -5.19 25.75
CA ARG A 184 7.13 -5.11 26.45
C ARG A 184 8.20 -4.47 25.57
N GLY A 185 7.87 -4.15 24.31
CA GLY A 185 8.79 -3.65 23.31
C GLY A 185 9.75 -4.71 22.76
N GLU A 186 9.42 -6.01 22.92
CA GLU A 186 10.15 -7.08 22.27
C GLU A 186 9.65 -7.27 20.84
N GLN A 187 10.57 -7.59 19.94
CA GLN A 187 10.22 -7.78 18.53
C GLN A 187 9.40 -9.05 18.33
N THR A 188 8.23 -8.92 17.69
CA THR A 188 7.31 -10.00 17.34
C THR A 188 7.18 -10.19 15.83
N GLY A 189 7.44 -9.14 15.05
CA GLY A 189 7.41 -9.15 13.59
C GLY A 189 8.81 -9.25 12.97
N PRO A 190 8.91 -9.11 11.63
CA PRO A 190 10.18 -9.21 10.90
C PRO A 190 11.14 -8.05 11.18
N MET A 191 10.62 -6.96 11.72
CA MET A 191 11.40 -5.79 12.14
C MET A 191 10.80 -5.14 13.39
N LYS A 192 11.58 -4.34 14.08
CA LYS A 192 11.15 -3.52 15.22
C LYS A 192 10.83 -2.12 14.73
N GLY A 193 9.59 -1.69 14.93
CA GLY A 193 9.04 -0.49 14.33
C GLY A 193 8.53 -0.73 12.90
N GLY A 194 7.81 0.23 12.34
CA GLY A 194 7.23 0.15 11.00
C GLY A 194 7.70 1.24 10.04
N VAL A 195 7.38 1.04 8.75
CA VAL A 195 7.59 2.01 7.67
C VAL A 195 6.25 2.47 7.13
N VAL A 196 6.05 3.78 7.06
CA VAL A 196 4.84 4.39 6.49
C VAL A 196 5.21 5.06 5.17
N ILE A 197 4.51 4.70 4.09
CA ILE A 197 4.80 5.15 2.74
C ILE A 197 3.58 5.89 2.19
N PHE A 198 3.80 7.05 1.57
CA PHE A 198 2.77 7.86 0.93
C PHE A 198 3.13 8.25 -0.50
N ALA A 199 2.13 8.25 -1.39
CA ALA A 199 2.26 8.90 -2.68
C ALA A 199 2.41 10.42 -2.51
N ALA A 200 3.31 11.03 -3.29
CA ALA A 200 3.57 12.48 -3.21
C ALA A 200 2.39 13.34 -3.72
N GLY A 201 1.44 12.75 -4.45
CA GLY A 201 0.27 13.43 -5.03
C GLY A 201 0.37 13.69 -6.53
N ASN A 202 -0.74 14.14 -7.13
CA ASN A 202 -0.97 14.14 -8.58
C ASN A 202 -1.26 15.53 -9.17
N GLU A 203 -0.96 16.61 -8.45
CA GLU A 203 -1.34 17.97 -8.81
C GLU A 203 -0.27 18.70 -9.65
N ASN A 204 0.89 18.05 -9.89
CA ASN A 204 2.04 18.67 -10.56
C ASN A 204 2.53 19.94 -9.84
N LYS A 205 2.64 19.87 -8.52
CA LYS A 205 2.96 21.01 -7.65
C LYS A 205 4.24 20.76 -6.85
N ASP A 206 4.85 21.84 -6.38
CA ASP A 206 6.03 21.86 -5.52
C ASP A 206 5.69 22.19 -4.05
N TYR A 207 4.42 22.41 -3.73
CA TYR A 207 4.01 22.62 -2.35
C TYR A 207 3.90 21.29 -1.58
N ARG A 208 3.98 21.38 -0.25
CA ARG A 208 3.85 20.24 0.64
C ARG A 208 2.42 19.71 0.64
N THR A 209 2.25 18.44 0.35
CA THR A 209 0.99 17.69 0.49
C THR A 209 1.09 16.75 1.69
N TYR A 210 0.02 16.63 2.45
CA TYR A 210 0.01 15.81 3.65
C TYR A 210 -0.96 14.62 3.48
N PRO A 211 -0.59 13.47 4.11
CA PRO A 211 0.51 13.19 5.04
C PRO A 211 1.91 13.04 4.39
N ALA A 212 2.03 12.97 3.06
CA ALA A 212 3.28 12.63 2.35
C ALA A 212 4.48 13.51 2.73
N ALA A 213 4.26 14.80 3.03
CA ALA A 213 5.33 15.73 3.40
C ALA A 213 5.70 15.71 4.89
N TYR A 214 5.21 14.73 5.65
CA TYR A 214 5.66 14.52 7.04
C TYR A 214 7.04 13.86 7.03
N GLU A 215 7.99 14.43 7.75
CA GLU A 215 9.42 14.07 7.72
C GLU A 215 9.74 12.61 8.13
N LYS A 216 8.79 11.89 8.73
CA LYS A 216 8.98 10.51 9.20
C LYS A 216 8.37 9.46 8.27
N VAL A 217 7.68 9.86 7.21
CA VAL A 217 7.15 8.93 6.21
C VAL A 217 8.06 8.89 4.98
N VAL A 218 7.95 7.85 4.19
CA VAL A 218 8.62 7.78 2.88
C VAL A 218 7.66 8.32 1.83
N SER A 219 7.98 9.48 1.25
CA SER A 219 7.22 10.10 0.18
C SER A 219 7.74 9.68 -1.20
N VAL A 220 6.82 9.25 -2.07
CA VAL A 220 7.16 8.65 -3.37
C VAL A 220 6.55 9.47 -4.51
N ALA A 221 7.40 10.09 -5.33
CA ALA A 221 7.00 10.72 -6.58
C ALA A 221 6.98 9.71 -7.75
N ALA A 222 6.41 10.13 -8.88
CA ALA A 222 6.33 9.30 -10.08
C ALA A 222 7.22 9.81 -11.20
N TYR A 223 7.91 8.88 -11.90
CA TYR A 223 8.61 9.18 -13.13
C TYR A 223 8.13 8.32 -14.31
N ALA A 224 8.37 8.85 -15.51
CA ALA A 224 8.00 8.26 -16.77
C ALA A 224 9.14 7.39 -17.35
N PRO A 225 8.88 6.55 -18.38
CA PRO A 225 9.90 5.70 -19.00
C PRO A 225 11.12 6.42 -19.58
N ASP A 226 11.09 7.75 -19.71
CA ASP A 226 12.21 8.58 -20.14
C ASP A 226 13.02 9.19 -18.98
N TYR A 227 12.86 8.68 -17.78
CA TYR A 227 13.42 9.19 -16.52
C TYR A 227 12.98 10.60 -16.13
N LYS A 228 12.03 11.19 -16.83
CA LYS A 228 11.48 12.46 -16.42
C LYS A 228 10.34 12.27 -15.45
N LYS A 229 10.16 13.26 -14.58
CA LYS A 229 9.01 13.32 -13.71
C LYS A 229 7.72 13.13 -14.51
N SER A 230 6.84 12.25 -14.06
CA SER A 230 5.51 12.12 -14.63
C SER A 230 4.78 13.46 -14.57
N TRP A 231 4.01 13.78 -15.60
CA TRP A 231 3.41 15.12 -15.77
C TRP A 231 2.53 15.53 -14.59
N TYR A 232 1.91 14.56 -13.93
CA TYR A 232 1.02 14.76 -12.78
C TYR A 232 1.75 14.80 -11.44
N SER A 233 2.91 14.15 -11.32
CA SER A 233 3.56 13.94 -10.02
C SER A 233 3.93 15.24 -9.33
N ASN A 234 3.63 15.33 -8.04
CA ASN A 234 4.21 16.36 -7.18
C ASN A 234 5.71 16.15 -7.03
N PHE A 235 6.41 17.22 -6.69
CA PHE A 235 7.88 17.26 -6.63
C PHE A 235 8.31 18.36 -5.67
N ALA A 236 9.38 18.22 -5.00
CA ALA A 236 10.16 19.24 -4.28
C ALA A 236 11.17 18.54 -3.37
N ASP A 237 11.77 19.31 -2.46
CA ASP A 237 12.79 18.87 -1.49
C ASP A 237 12.26 17.99 -0.34
N TRP A 238 10.95 17.88 -0.21
CA TRP A 238 10.30 17.02 0.78
C TRP A 238 9.97 15.61 0.24
N VAL A 239 10.22 15.36 -1.04
CA VAL A 239 10.03 14.02 -1.65
C VAL A 239 11.30 13.20 -1.47
N ASP A 240 11.17 11.99 -0.92
CA ASP A 240 12.32 11.15 -0.61
C ASP A 240 12.84 10.38 -1.82
N ILE A 241 11.92 9.75 -2.57
CA ILE A 241 12.27 8.92 -3.73
C ILE A 241 11.26 9.08 -4.86
N ALA A 242 11.60 8.54 -6.03
CA ALA A 242 10.68 8.43 -7.16
C ALA A 242 10.66 7.00 -7.70
N ALA A 243 9.49 6.56 -8.15
CA ALA A 243 9.27 5.25 -8.74
C ALA A 243 8.58 5.36 -10.12
N PRO A 244 8.63 4.32 -10.97
CA PRO A 244 7.88 4.30 -12.21
C PRO A 244 6.37 4.46 -11.96
N GLY A 245 5.78 5.53 -12.47
CA GLY A 245 4.33 5.81 -12.35
C GLY A 245 3.63 5.91 -13.71
N GLY A 246 4.40 5.85 -14.80
CA GLY A 246 3.85 5.97 -16.15
C GLY A 246 3.44 7.39 -16.54
N THR A 247 2.71 7.49 -17.65
CA THR A 247 2.28 8.79 -18.24
C THR A 247 0.89 8.69 -18.84
N TYR A 248 -0.06 8.09 -18.16
CA TYR A 248 -1.42 7.97 -18.67
C TYR A 248 -2.10 9.35 -18.90
N GLY A 249 -2.89 9.47 -19.95
CA GLY A 249 -3.86 10.54 -20.17
C GLY A 249 -3.39 11.79 -20.93
N TYR A 250 -2.09 12.08 -21.00
CA TYR A 250 -1.56 13.24 -21.77
C TYR A 250 -0.38 12.91 -22.69
N GLY A 251 -0.39 11.70 -23.22
CA GLY A 251 0.68 11.06 -23.95
C GLY A 251 1.04 11.66 -25.31
N ARG A 252 1.21 12.96 -25.38
CA ARG A 252 1.69 13.61 -26.62
C ARG A 252 3.10 13.17 -27.05
N LYS A 253 3.87 12.52 -26.19
CA LYS A 253 5.20 11.99 -26.48
C LYS A 253 5.27 10.49 -26.68
N TYR A 254 4.30 9.71 -26.14
CA TYR A 254 4.36 8.25 -26.09
C TYR A 254 3.26 7.55 -26.88
N ASN A 255 2.62 8.25 -27.87
CA ASN A 255 1.46 7.73 -28.61
C ASN A 255 0.33 7.21 -27.70
N GLY A 256 0.14 7.89 -26.58
CA GLY A 256 -1.03 7.73 -25.76
C GLY A 256 -0.83 7.06 -24.43
N GLU A 257 -0.01 6.04 -24.21
CA GLU A 257 -0.17 5.31 -22.96
C GLU A 257 1.07 4.52 -22.53
N CYS A 258 1.57 4.84 -21.36
CA CYS A 258 2.52 4.02 -20.62
C CYS A 258 1.98 3.78 -19.20
N PRO A 259 0.90 2.99 -19.05
CA PRO A 259 0.40 2.66 -17.73
C PRO A 259 1.34 1.69 -17.02
N VAL A 260 1.27 1.69 -15.70
CA VAL A 260 1.75 0.57 -14.89
C VAL A 260 0.61 -0.43 -14.78
N TYR A 261 0.81 -1.64 -15.24
CA TYR A 261 -0.20 -2.69 -15.17
C TYR A 261 -0.20 -3.38 -13.80
N SER A 262 -1.38 -3.74 -13.34
CA SER A 262 -1.59 -4.56 -12.14
C SER A 262 -2.86 -5.40 -12.28
N THR A 263 -3.19 -6.12 -11.25
CA THR A 263 -4.43 -6.91 -11.15
C THR A 263 -5.61 -6.03 -10.80
#